data_514148128795141d1c5f3ae3158b7b21
#
_entry.id   514148128795141d1c5f3ae3158b7b21
#
_cell.length_a   1.000
_cell.length_b   1.000
_cell.length_c   1.000
_cell.angle_alpha   90.00
_cell.angle_beta   90.00
_cell.angle_gamma   90.00
#
_symmetry.space_group_name_H-M   'P 1'
#
loop_
_entity.id
_entity.type
_entity.pdbx_description
1 polymer ?
#
loop_
_entity_poly.entity_id
_entity_poly.type
_entity_poly.pdbx_seq_one_letter_code
_entity_poly.pdbx_strand_id
1 'polypeptide(L)'
;SMRSVLEYNNFRKYILDFYKEKKRTTSFSWRDFARAAEFNSPVFLKLVCDGRSGLSLEGAERVAKVMDLSEFEYDYFIALVKFNQAKRDTERNEAFNTLQNIAKIHKVNIVGADLYTYFSNWKYAALRELAPAMPGAKPNHLAKICIPPLSTEEVNEALKFLLSSHLLSRTQAKHFYTQTNRSVATGAFDFAVPAIRSFHKQMGE
;
A
#
# COMPACT_ATOMS: atom_id res chain seq x y z
N SER A 1 14.24 -18.35 8.18
CA SER A 1 13.61 -17.38 9.07
C SER A 1 12.59 -16.54 8.32
N MET A 2 11.62 -16.03 9.03
CA MET A 2 10.53 -15.25 8.49
C MET A 2 10.93 -13.78 8.25
N ARG A 3 10.41 -13.16 7.18
CA ARG A 3 10.60 -11.74 6.92
C ARG A 3 9.87 -10.91 7.97
N SER A 4 10.36 -9.68 8.23
CA SER A 4 9.68 -8.75 9.12
C SER A 4 8.30 -8.36 8.55
N VAL A 5 7.35 -8.07 9.44
CA VAL A 5 6.02 -7.57 9.04
C VAL A 5 6.12 -6.28 8.23
N LEU A 6 7.18 -5.49 8.40
CA LEU A 6 7.41 -4.26 7.65
C LEU A 6 7.59 -4.50 6.14
N GLU A 7 7.87 -5.73 5.74
CA GLU A 7 8.01 -6.12 4.33
C GLU A 7 6.69 -6.61 3.73
N TYR A 8 5.59 -6.54 4.48
CA TYR A 8 4.28 -7.01 4.03
C TYR A 8 3.32 -5.84 3.80
N ASN A 9 2.46 -5.99 2.80
CA ASN A 9 1.36 -5.07 2.54
C ASN A 9 -0.02 -5.68 2.78
N ASN A 10 -0.06 -6.91 3.29
CA ASN A 10 -1.30 -7.64 3.58
C ASN A 10 -1.14 -8.39 4.90
N PHE A 11 -1.99 -8.06 5.88
CA PHE A 11 -1.89 -8.67 7.20
C PHE A 11 -2.25 -10.16 7.19
N ARG A 12 -3.16 -10.59 6.30
CA ARG A 12 -3.56 -11.99 6.19
C ARG A 12 -2.39 -12.85 5.73
N LYS A 13 -1.62 -12.33 4.77
CA LYS A 13 -0.43 -13.01 4.27
C LYS A 13 0.62 -13.14 5.37
N TYR A 14 0.80 -12.11 6.18
CA TYR A 14 1.75 -12.16 7.29
C TYR A 14 1.34 -13.21 8.34
N ILE A 15 0.08 -13.23 8.74
CA ILE A 15 -0.44 -14.23 9.70
C ILE A 15 -0.24 -15.65 9.14
N LEU A 16 -0.57 -15.84 7.86
CA LEU A 16 -0.43 -17.16 7.22
C LEU A 16 1.02 -17.61 7.19
N ASP A 17 1.96 -16.72 6.83
CA ASP A 17 3.38 -17.05 6.80
C ASP A 17 3.91 -17.36 8.20
N PHE A 18 3.47 -16.62 9.21
CA PHE A 18 3.79 -16.93 10.62
C PHE A 18 3.31 -18.33 10.99
N TYR A 19 2.08 -18.66 10.67
CA TYR A 19 1.51 -19.98 10.93
C TYR A 19 2.31 -21.08 10.25
N LYS A 20 2.60 -20.91 8.96
CA LYS A 20 3.36 -21.91 8.18
C LYS A 20 4.76 -22.12 8.74
N GLU A 21 5.44 -21.04 9.12
CA GLU A 21 6.78 -21.14 9.68
C GLU A 21 6.76 -21.86 11.05
N LYS A 22 5.80 -21.52 11.90
CA LYS A 22 5.68 -22.16 13.20
C LYS A 22 5.28 -23.64 13.08
N LYS A 23 4.40 -23.96 12.13
CA LYS A 23 4.02 -25.34 11.84
C LYS A 23 5.18 -26.16 11.30
N ARG A 24 6.05 -25.53 10.50
CA ARG A 24 7.23 -26.21 9.94
C ARG A 24 8.20 -26.67 11.02
N THR A 25 8.31 -25.93 12.12
CA THR A 25 9.29 -26.17 13.17
C THR A 25 8.70 -26.80 14.45
N THR A 26 7.38 -26.82 14.56
CA THR A 26 6.68 -27.33 15.75
C THR A 26 5.39 -28.07 15.33
N SER A 27 4.66 -28.59 16.30
CA SER A 27 3.35 -29.21 16.08
C SER A 27 2.19 -28.21 16.16
N PHE A 28 2.45 -26.93 15.94
CA PHE A 28 1.47 -25.85 16.02
C PHE A 28 0.34 -26.04 15.01
N SER A 29 -0.92 -25.91 15.49
CA SER A 29 -2.11 -26.06 14.65
C SER A 29 -2.94 -24.76 14.66
N TRP A 30 -3.89 -24.65 13.73
CA TRP A 30 -4.85 -23.55 13.74
C TRP A 30 -5.64 -23.49 15.05
N ARG A 31 -5.95 -24.65 15.63
CA ARG A 31 -6.61 -24.73 16.94
C ARG A 31 -5.73 -24.13 18.04
N ASP A 32 -4.44 -24.47 18.04
CA ASP A 32 -3.50 -23.90 18.99
C ASP A 32 -3.39 -22.39 18.86
N PHE A 33 -3.33 -21.89 17.63
CA PHE A 33 -3.24 -20.47 17.34
C PHE A 33 -4.50 -19.74 17.86
N ALA A 34 -5.66 -20.25 17.51
CA ALA A 34 -6.93 -19.67 17.96
C ALA A 34 -7.04 -19.65 19.49
N ARG A 35 -6.63 -20.73 20.15
CA ARG A 35 -6.64 -20.80 21.59
C ARG A 35 -5.70 -19.79 22.23
N ALA A 36 -4.47 -19.69 21.73
CA ALA A 36 -3.47 -18.73 22.22
C ALA A 36 -3.92 -17.29 22.06
N ALA A 37 -4.63 -16.98 20.98
CA ALA A 37 -5.19 -15.66 20.70
C ALA A 37 -6.59 -15.46 21.27
N GLU A 38 -7.07 -16.41 22.07
CA GLU A 38 -8.36 -16.35 22.79
C GLU A 38 -9.57 -16.23 21.88
N PHE A 39 -9.57 -16.94 20.74
CA PHE A 39 -10.73 -17.09 19.87
C PHE A 39 -11.47 -18.39 20.20
N ASN A 40 -12.80 -18.32 20.22
CA ASN A 40 -13.65 -19.48 20.54
C ASN A 40 -13.64 -20.52 19.40
N SER A 41 -13.63 -20.07 18.16
CA SER A 41 -13.63 -20.98 17.01
C SER A 41 -12.20 -21.41 16.65
N PRO A 42 -11.94 -22.72 16.59
CA PRO A 42 -10.60 -23.23 16.24
C PRO A 42 -10.20 -22.98 14.79
N VAL A 43 -11.16 -22.64 13.91
CA VAL A 43 -10.88 -22.38 12.50
C VAL A 43 -10.95 -20.90 12.11
N PHE A 44 -11.23 -20.03 13.08
CA PHE A 44 -11.46 -18.60 12.81
C PHE A 44 -10.28 -17.94 12.10
N LEU A 45 -9.06 -18.15 12.61
CA LEU A 45 -7.87 -17.51 12.03
C LEU A 45 -7.56 -18.05 10.63
N LYS A 46 -7.87 -19.31 10.35
CA LYS A 46 -7.77 -19.85 9.00
C LYS A 46 -8.73 -19.13 8.05
N LEU A 47 -9.96 -18.87 8.48
CA LEU A 47 -10.94 -18.13 7.70
C LEU A 47 -10.49 -16.69 7.47
N VAL A 48 -9.87 -16.06 8.46
CA VAL A 48 -9.29 -14.72 8.31
C VAL A 48 -8.22 -14.73 7.22
N CYS A 49 -7.29 -15.69 7.28
CA CYS A 49 -6.22 -15.81 6.27
C CYS A 49 -6.76 -16.08 4.87
N ASP A 50 -7.86 -16.80 4.76
CA ASP A 50 -8.52 -17.09 3.48
C ASP A 50 -9.31 -15.89 2.93
N GLY A 51 -9.40 -14.79 3.68
CA GLY A 51 -10.19 -13.62 3.30
C GLY A 51 -11.69 -13.77 3.50
N ARG A 52 -12.13 -14.82 4.19
CA ARG A 52 -13.54 -15.14 4.41
C ARG A 52 -14.12 -14.53 5.69
N SER A 53 -13.26 -14.03 6.57
CA SER A 53 -13.63 -13.34 7.78
C SER A 53 -12.73 -12.12 7.97
N GLY A 54 -13.30 -11.05 8.56
CA GLY A 54 -12.53 -9.91 9.01
C GLY A 54 -11.87 -10.19 10.37
N LEU A 55 -10.97 -9.31 10.75
CA LEU A 55 -10.31 -9.36 12.06
C LEU A 55 -10.51 -8.01 12.76
N SER A 56 -11.16 -8.02 13.92
CA SER A 56 -11.33 -6.80 14.71
C SER A 56 -9.97 -6.33 15.23
N LEU A 57 -9.88 -5.05 15.61
CA LEU A 57 -8.64 -4.51 16.19
C LEU A 57 -8.27 -5.23 17.48
N GLU A 58 -9.26 -5.53 18.31
CA GLU A 58 -9.05 -6.29 19.54
C GLU A 58 -8.49 -7.68 19.23
N GLY A 59 -9.06 -8.37 18.24
CA GLY A 59 -8.55 -9.66 17.78
C GLY A 59 -7.14 -9.54 17.20
N ALA A 60 -6.87 -8.48 16.46
CA ALA A 60 -5.54 -8.22 15.91
C ALA A 60 -4.48 -8.02 17.00
N GLU A 61 -4.85 -7.33 18.09
CA GLU A 61 -3.96 -7.16 19.26
C GLU A 61 -3.60 -8.49 19.88
N ARG A 62 -4.59 -9.39 20.05
CA ARG A 62 -4.34 -10.72 20.61
C ARG A 62 -3.48 -11.59 19.70
N VAL A 63 -3.71 -11.53 18.39
CA VAL A 63 -2.89 -12.24 17.40
C VAL A 63 -1.45 -11.72 17.44
N ALA A 64 -1.28 -10.39 17.48
CA ALA A 64 0.04 -9.77 17.53
C ALA A 64 0.87 -10.23 18.73
N LYS A 65 0.23 -10.39 19.88
CA LYS A 65 0.88 -10.92 21.09
C LYS A 65 1.36 -12.35 20.90
N VAL A 66 0.56 -13.20 20.27
CA VAL A 66 0.97 -14.58 19.98
C VAL A 66 2.16 -14.61 19.02
N MET A 67 2.20 -13.68 18.07
CA MET A 67 3.30 -13.57 17.10
C MET A 67 4.57 -12.93 17.68
N ASP A 68 4.50 -12.47 18.94
CA ASP A 68 5.63 -11.88 19.68
C ASP A 68 6.32 -10.73 18.92
N LEU A 69 5.53 -9.82 18.38
CA LEU A 69 6.03 -8.67 17.64
C LEU A 69 6.66 -7.65 18.58
N SER A 70 7.77 -7.03 18.14
CA SER A 70 8.34 -5.88 18.83
C SER A 70 7.36 -4.69 18.79
N GLU A 71 7.64 -3.62 19.56
CA GLU A 71 6.75 -2.48 19.66
C GLU A 71 6.42 -1.87 18.29
N PHE A 72 7.44 -1.58 17.47
CA PHE A 72 7.21 -0.97 16.16
C PHE A 72 6.59 -1.95 15.16
N GLU A 73 6.92 -3.23 15.25
CA GLU A 73 6.29 -4.26 14.42
C GLU A 73 4.82 -4.44 14.78
N TYR A 74 4.50 -4.36 16.07
CA TYR A 74 3.11 -4.36 16.55
C TYR A 74 2.33 -3.17 15.95
N ASP A 75 2.88 -1.97 16.06
CA ASP A 75 2.24 -0.77 15.52
C ASP A 75 2.04 -0.86 14.01
N TYR A 76 3.03 -1.39 13.29
CA TYR A 76 2.92 -1.61 11.85
C TYR A 76 1.81 -2.64 11.55
N PHE A 77 1.79 -3.76 12.26
CA PHE A 77 0.79 -4.80 12.06
C PHE A 77 -0.63 -4.27 12.28
N ILE A 78 -0.87 -3.54 13.37
CA ILE A 78 -2.18 -2.94 13.64
C ILE A 78 -2.59 -1.95 12.55
N ALA A 79 -1.67 -1.09 12.11
CA ALA A 79 -1.91 -0.17 11.02
C ALA A 79 -2.21 -0.92 9.70
N LEU A 80 -1.54 -2.03 9.46
CA LEU A 80 -1.76 -2.87 8.28
C LEU A 80 -3.16 -3.50 8.30
N VAL A 81 -3.61 -3.98 9.45
CA VAL A 81 -4.98 -4.50 9.62
C VAL A 81 -6.00 -3.41 9.31
N LYS A 82 -5.79 -2.20 9.85
CA LYS A 82 -6.67 -1.05 9.56
C LYS A 82 -6.66 -0.72 8.08
N PHE A 83 -5.49 -0.66 7.46
CA PHE A 83 -5.34 -0.33 6.06
C PHE A 83 -6.08 -1.33 5.15
N ASN A 84 -5.83 -2.62 5.36
CA ASN A 84 -6.41 -3.65 4.51
C ASN A 84 -7.93 -3.78 4.69
N GLN A 85 -8.48 -3.39 5.82
CA GLN A 85 -9.91 -3.51 6.12
C GLN A 85 -10.68 -2.19 6.09
N ALA A 86 -10.01 -1.08 5.81
CA ALA A 86 -10.65 0.24 5.77
C ALA A 86 -11.74 0.29 4.69
N LYS A 87 -12.91 0.79 5.05
CA LYS A 87 -14.05 0.98 4.14
C LYS A 87 -14.11 2.39 3.57
N ARG A 88 -13.49 3.36 4.27
CA ARG A 88 -13.47 4.77 3.87
C ARG A 88 -12.05 5.20 3.51
N ASP A 89 -11.96 6.09 2.53
CA ASP A 89 -10.66 6.60 2.05
C ASP A 89 -9.89 7.34 3.15
N THR A 90 -10.59 8.07 4.03
CA THR A 90 -9.96 8.78 5.15
C THR A 90 -9.25 7.82 6.09
N GLU A 91 -9.91 6.74 6.48
CA GLU A 91 -9.34 5.70 7.34
C GLU A 91 -8.14 5.01 6.67
N ARG A 92 -8.29 4.71 5.40
CA ARG A 92 -7.23 4.06 4.61
C ARG A 92 -6.00 4.94 4.51
N ASN A 93 -6.19 6.22 4.22
CA ASN A 93 -5.08 7.17 4.08
C ASN A 93 -4.36 7.39 5.41
N GLU A 94 -5.08 7.48 6.52
CA GLU A 94 -4.47 7.58 7.85
C GLU A 94 -3.62 6.35 8.18
N ALA A 95 -4.17 5.16 7.93
CA ALA A 95 -3.43 3.91 8.14
C ALA A 95 -2.19 3.85 7.24
N PHE A 96 -2.32 4.24 5.97
CA PHE A 96 -1.20 4.27 5.05
C PHE A 96 -0.10 5.22 5.53
N ASN A 97 -0.46 6.42 6.02
CA ASN A 97 0.50 7.37 6.57
C ASN A 97 1.25 6.78 7.77
N THR A 98 0.56 6.06 8.63
CA THR A 98 1.19 5.37 9.77
C THR A 98 2.20 4.33 9.29
N LEU A 99 1.82 3.49 8.31
CA LEU A 99 2.71 2.50 7.71
C LEU A 99 3.96 3.17 7.12
N GLN A 100 3.78 4.24 6.36
CA GLN A 100 4.87 4.98 5.73
C GLN A 100 5.84 5.56 6.76
N ASN A 101 5.31 6.15 7.83
CA ASN A 101 6.13 6.75 8.89
C ASN A 101 6.99 5.68 9.59
N ILE A 102 6.41 4.55 9.93
CA ILE A 102 7.13 3.46 10.58
C ILE A 102 8.22 2.91 9.63
N ALA A 103 7.84 2.63 8.39
CA ALA A 103 8.78 2.12 7.39
C ALA A 103 9.94 3.09 7.14
N LYS A 104 9.66 4.39 7.09
CA LYS A 104 10.69 5.41 6.89
C LYS A 104 11.69 5.44 8.04
N ILE A 105 11.21 5.38 9.29
CA ILE A 105 12.06 5.36 10.48
C ILE A 105 12.99 4.13 10.45
N HIS A 106 12.48 2.99 10.05
CA HIS A 106 13.21 1.73 10.00
C HIS A 106 13.88 1.45 8.65
N LYS A 107 13.87 2.43 7.73
CA LYS A 107 14.53 2.37 6.41
C LYS A 107 14.10 1.17 5.57
N VAL A 108 12.81 0.87 5.59
CA VAL A 108 12.20 -0.21 4.82
C VAL A 108 11.29 0.38 3.74
N ASN A 109 11.31 -0.21 2.53
CA ASN A 109 10.42 0.16 1.45
C ASN A 109 9.19 -0.75 1.46
N ILE A 110 8.00 -0.15 1.52
CA ILE A 110 6.74 -0.91 1.45
C ILE A 110 6.49 -1.33 0.01
N VAL A 111 6.34 -2.62 -0.22
CA VAL A 111 6.06 -3.15 -1.56
C VAL A 111 4.74 -2.58 -2.09
N GLY A 112 4.80 -1.94 -3.25
CA GLY A 112 3.63 -1.39 -3.92
C GLY A 112 3.14 -0.04 -3.38
N ALA A 113 3.83 0.57 -2.40
CA ALA A 113 3.42 1.85 -1.82
C ALA A 113 3.38 2.98 -2.85
N ASP A 114 4.33 2.98 -3.79
CA ASP A 114 4.36 3.98 -4.86
C ASP A 114 3.18 3.83 -5.83
N LEU A 115 2.74 2.61 -6.11
CA LEU A 115 1.53 2.40 -6.92
C LEU A 115 0.27 2.81 -6.17
N TYR A 116 0.22 2.59 -4.86
CA TYR A 116 -0.88 3.14 -4.06
C TYR A 116 -0.93 4.66 -4.19
N THR A 117 0.21 5.34 -4.06
CA THR A 117 0.30 6.79 -4.22
C THR A 117 -0.13 7.21 -5.63
N TYR A 118 0.33 6.49 -6.66
CA TYR A 118 -0.03 6.78 -8.05
C TYR A 118 -1.54 6.76 -8.27
N PHE A 119 -2.23 5.77 -7.73
CA PHE A 119 -3.67 5.64 -7.89
C PHE A 119 -4.49 6.45 -6.88
N SER A 120 -3.86 7.06 -5.88
CA SER A 120 -4.56 7.83 -4.86
C SER A 120 -5.07 9.20 -5.34
N ASN A 121 -4.54 9.70 -6.46
CA ASN A 121 -4.90 11.02 -6.98
C ASN A 121 -4.76 11.04 -8.50
N TRP A 122 -5.77 11.59 -9.16
CA TRP A 122 -5.84 11.68 -10.63
C TRP A 122 -4.66 12.41 -11.27
N LYS A 123 -4.04 13.34 -10.55
CA LYS A 123 -2.96 14.18 -11.09
C LYS A 123 -1.76 13.36 -11.59
N TYR A 124 -1.46 12.25 -10.95
CA TYR A 124 -0.33 11.41 -11.34
C TYR A 124 -0.53 10.76 -12.70
N ALA A 125 -1.69 10.14 -12.91
CA ALA A 125 -2.01 9.53 -14.21
C ALA A 125 -2.13 10.60 -15.29
N ALA A 126 -2.77 11.73 -14.98
CA ALA A 126 -2.91 12.84 -15.92
C ALA A 126 -1.54 13.37 -16.38
N LEU A 127 -0.63 13.61 -15.44
CA LEU A 127 0.71 14.13 -15.78
C LEU A 127 1.60 13.07 -16.44
N ARG A 128 1.41 11.80 -16.15
CA ARG A 128 2.11 10.73 -16.86
C ARG A 128 1.77 10.70 -18.34
N GLU A 129 0.54 11.04 -18.68
CA GLU A 129 0.11 11.17 -20.09
C GLU A 129 0.50 12.52 -20.68
N LEU A 130 0.26 13.59 -19.96
CA LEU A 130 0.37 14.95 -20.45
C LEU A 130 1.83 15.39 -20.69
N ALA A 131 2.72 15.09 -19.74
CA ALA A 131 4.10 15.54 -19.82
C ALA A 131 4.84 15.03 -21.07
N PRO A 132 4.75 13.75 -21.46
CA PRO A 132 5.31 13.27 -22.72
C PRO A 132 4.64 13.88 -23.96
N ALA A 133 3.33 14.13 -23.89
CA ALA A 133 2.55 14.67 -25.00
C ALA A 133 2.87 16.15 -25.30
N MET A 134 3.48 16.84 -24.34
CA MET A 134 3.84 18.26 -24.46
C MET A 134 5.35 18.45 -24.24
N PRO A 135 6.19 18.01 -25.17
CA PRO A 135 7.64 18.09 -25.02
C PRO A 135 8.11 19.52 -24.75
N GLY A 136 8.94 19.68 -23.73
CA GLY A 136 9.49 20.98 -23.37
C GLY A 136 8.59 21.90 -22.56
N ALA A 137 7.33 21.53 -22.34
CA ALA A 137 6.41 22.36 -21.56
C ALA A 137 6.87 22.47 -20.10
N LYS A 138 6.91 23.69 -19.60
CA LYS A 138 7.30 23.99 -18.22
C LYS A 138 6.19 23.58 -17.26
N PRO A 139 6.53 23.27 -16.00
CA PRO A 139 5.52 22.85 -15.00
C PRO A 139 4.35 23.82 -14.84
N ASN A 140 4.60 25.14 -14.88
CA ASN A 140 3.53 26.13 -14.80
C ASN A 140 2.55 26.04 -15.97
N HIS A 141 3.01 25.67 -17.16
CA HIS A 141 2.15 25.49 -18.33
C HIS A 141 1.29 24.21 -18.16
N LEU A 142 1.92 23.11 -17.76
CA LEU A 142 1.20 21.86 -17.51
C LEU A 142 0.14 22.04 -16.42
N ALA A 143 0.45 22.82 -15.38
CA ALA A 143 -0.48 23.10 -14.27
C ALA A 143 -1.77 23.75 -14.76
N LYS A 144 -1.67 24.69 -15.69
CA LYS A 144 -2.84 25.40 -16.23
C LYS A 144 -3.71 24.55 -17.16
N ILE A 145 -3.10 23.57 -17.83
CA ILE A 145 -3.82 22.70 -18.78
C ILE A 145 -4.65 21.65 -18.07
N CYS A 146 -4.22 21.21 -16.89
CA CYS A 146 -4.96 20.22 -16.10
C CYS A 146 -6.36 20.73 -15.72
N ILE A 147 -7.35 19.83 -15.70
CA ILE A 147 -8.73 20.15 -15.34
C ILE A 147 -9.16 19.20 -14.20
N PRO A 148 -9.38 19.72 -12.99
CA PRO A 148 -9.17 21.12 -12.55
C PRO A 148 -7.69 21.51 -12.59
N PRO A 149 -7.38 22.81 -12.67
CA PRO A 149 -6.00 23.28 -12.68
C PRO A 149 -5.24 22.88 -11.42
N LEU A 150 -3.94 22.63 -11.59
CA LEU A 150 -3.02 22.33 -10.50
C LEU A 150 -2.16 23.54 -10.21
N SER A 151 -1.52 23.56 -9.04
CA SER A 151 -0.45 24.53 -8.78
C SER A 151 0.84 24.05 -9.45
N THR A 152 1.76 24.98 -9.66
CA THR A 152 3.09 24.63 -10.19
C THR A 152 3.83 23.68 -9.24
N GLU A 153 3.70 23.87 -7.93
CA GLU A 153 4.30 23.02 -6.90
C GLU A 153 3.75 21.61 -6.98
N GLU A 154 2.43 21.45 -7.15
CA GLU A 154 1.80 20.13 -7.30
C GLU A 154 2.34 19.40 -8.53
N VAL A 155 2.52 20.11 -9.65
CA VAL A 155 3.08 19.51 -10.86
C VAL A 155 4.53 19.11 -10.64
N ASN A 156 5.34 19.98 -10.04
CA ASN A 156 6.74 19.67 -9.73
C ASN A 156 6.89 18.44 -8.85
N GLU A 157 6.10 18.36 -7.78
CA GLU A 157 6.12 17.21 -6.87
C GLU A 157 5.65 15.93 -7.57
N ALA A 158 4.59 16.03 -8.38
CA ALA A 158 4.08 14.88 -9.10
C ALA A 158 5.07 14.36 -10.14
N LEU A 159 5.73 15.26 -10.90
CA LEU A 159 6.76 14.86 -11.86
C LEU A 159 7.95 14.21 -11.16
N LYS A 160 8.37 14.76 -10.02
CA LYS A 160 9.44 14.19 -9.21
C LYS A 160 9.07 12.77 -8.73
N PHE A 161 7.85 12.60 -8.27
CA PHE A 161 7.34 11.29 -7.87
C PHE A 161 7.34 10.31 -9.04
N LEU A 162 6.80 10.72 -10.20
CA LEU A 162 6.73 9.86 -11.39
C LEU A 162 8.12 9.43 -11.88
N LEU A 163 9.10 10.31 -11.77
CA LEU A 163 10.49 9.99 -12.12
C LEU A 163 11.10 9.02 -11.10
N SER A 164 10.96 9.30 -9.80
CA SER A 164 11.54 8.46 -8.76
C SER A 164 10.89 7.08 -8.68
N SER A 165 9.64 6.97 -9.08
CA SER A 165 8.89 5.70 -9.15
C SER A 165 9.09 4.96 -10.47
N HIS A 166 9.92 5.46 -11.36
CA HIS A 166 10.17 4.88 -12.68
C HIS A 166 8.90 4.73 -13.54
N LEU A 167 7.95 5.64 -13.38
CA LEU A 167 6.74 5.72 -14.21
C LEU A 167 6.95 6.66 -15.40
N LEU A 168 7.84 7.63 -15.25
CA LEU A 168 8.37 8.47 -16.32
C LEU A 168 9.89 8.42 -16.29
N SER A 169 10.52 8.70 -17.42
CA SER A 169 11.94 8.99 -17.50
C SER A 169 12.17 10.26 -18.32
N ARG A 170 13.27 10.96 -18.02
CA ARG A 170 13.71 12.09 -18.84
C ARG A 170 14.35 11.57 -20.11
N THR A 171 14.16 12.34 -21.20
CA THR A 171 14.79 12.03 -22.48
C THR A 171 15.92 13.03 -22.78
N GLN A 172 15.80 13.83 -23.83
CA GLN A 172 16.89 14.62 -24.42
C GLN A 172 17.27 15.85 -23.59
N ALA A 173 16.31 16.51 -23.00
CA ALA A 173 16.52 17.80 -22.36
C ALA A 173 15.52 17.99 -21.21
N LYS A 174 15.69 19.10 -20.48
CA LYS A 174 14.79 19.49 -19.40
C LYS A 174 13.35 19.62 -19.91
N HIS A 175 12.40 19.07 -19.16
CA HIS A 175 10.98 19.03 -19.50
C HIS A 175 10.61 18.14 -20.70
N PHE A 176 11.50 17.26 -21.10
CA PHE A 176 11.21 16.21 -22.08
C PHE A 176 11.11 14.86 -21.35
N TYR A 177 9.95 14.22 -21.47
CA TYR A 177 9.64 12.99 -20.75
C TYR A 177 9.13 11.92 -21.68
N THR A 178 9.33 10.66 -21.27
CA THR A 178 8.73 9.50 -21.93
C THR A 178 8.17 8.57 -20.85
N GLN A 179 7.09 7.89 -21.17
CA GLN A 179 6.57 6.84 -20.29
C GLN A 179 7.50 5.65 -20.30
N THR A 180 7.68 5.06 -19.13
CA THR A 180 8.45 3.81 -18.98
C THR A 180 7.57 2.60 -19.24
N ASN A 181 8.20 1.42 -19.32
CA ASN A 181 7.49 0.15 -19.47
C ASN A 181 6.94 -0.38 -18.14
N ARG A 182 7.08 0.39 -17.07
CA ARG A 182 6.57 -0.06 -15.76
C ARG A 182 5.06 -0.25 -15.82
N SER A 183 4.62 -1.47 -15.49
CA SER A 183 3.21 -1.79 -15.42
C SER A 183 2.55 -1.14 -14.21
N VAL A 184 1.36 -0.59 -14.43
CA VAL A 184 0.47 -0.11 -13.37
C VAL A 184 -0.75 -1.01 -13.23
N ALA A 185 -0.64 -2.26 -13.70
CA ALA A 185 -1.71 -3.23 -13.62
C ALA A 185 -2.07 -3.53 -12.16
N THR A 186 -3.37 -3.53 -11.87
CA THR A 186 -3.91 -3.61 -10.52
C THR A 186 -3.84 -5.02 -9.92
N GLY A 187 -3.89 -6.06 -10.74
CA GLY A 187 -3.98 -7.45 -10.27
C GLY A 187 -2.72 -7.96 -9.57
N ALA A 188 -1.61 -7.25 -9.67
CA ALA A 188 -0.35 -7.64 -9.03
C ALA A 188 -0.19 -7.10 -7.60
N PHE A 189 -1.05 -6.16 -7.15
CA PHE A 189 -0.85 -5.42 -5.90
C PHE A 189 -2.16 -5.22 -5.15
N ASP A 190 -2.36 -5.92 -4.06
CA ASP A 190 -3.51 -5.74 -3.16
C ASP A 190 -3.60 -4.31 -2.63
N PHE A 191 -2.45 -3.68 -2.43
CA PHE A 191 -2.35 -2.30 -1.98
C PHE A 191 -3.06 -1.32 -2.92
N ALA A 192 -2.93 -1.52 -4.23
CA ALA A 192 -3.39 -0.57 -5.23
C ALA A 192 -4.90 -0.63 -5.47
N VAL A 193 -5.54 -1.78 -5.23
CA VAL A 193 -6.95 -1.99 -5.60
C VAL A 193 -7.91 -0.95 -4.99
N PRO A 194 -7.86 -0.64 -3.68
CA PRO A 194 -8.75 0.39 -3.13
C PRO A 194 -8.47 1.79 -3.69
N ALA A 195 -7.18 2.12 -3.88
CA ALA A 195 -6.79 3.42 -4.43
C ALA A 195 -7.23 3.59 -5.89
N ILE A 196 -7.25 2.50 -6.66
CA ILE A 196 -7.74 2.50 -8.04
C ILE A 196 -9.23 2.86 -8.09
N ARG A 197 -10.02 2.34 -7.16
CA ARG A 197 -11.45 2.69 -7.09
C ARG A 197 -11.63 4.19 -6.85
N SER A 198 -10.88 4.78 -5.92
CA SER A 198 -10.92 6.22 -5.66
C SER A 198 -10.48 7.02 -6.87
N PHE A 199 -9.42 6.58 -7.56
CA PHE A 199 -8.94 7.21 -8.79
C PHE A 199 -10.01 7.23 -9.87
N HIS A 200 -10.62 6.09 -10.16
CA HIS A 200 -11.69 5.98 -11.17
C HIS A 200 -12.88 6.86 -10.81
N LYS A 201 -13.26 6.91 -9.54
CA LYS A 201 -14.33 7.78 -9.07
C LYS A 201 -14.02 9.27 -9.34
N GLN A 202 -12.78 9.70 -9.09
CA GLN A 202 -12.36 11.08 -9.36
C GLN A 202 -12.36 11.41 -10.85
N MET A 203 -12.06 10.43 -11.69
CA MET A 203 -12.09 10.59 -13.16
C MET A 203 -13.49 10.47 -13.77
N GLY A 204 -14.51 10.18 -12.96
CA GLY A 204 -15.89 10.02 -13.44
C GLY A 204 -16.21 8.67 -14.06
N GLU A 205 -15.43 7.65 -13.75
CA GLU A 205 -15.59 6.27 -14.26
C GLU A 205 -16.36 5.33 -13.31
#